data_c1ac599aa7b8b1c34aefe5d043714fa1
#
_entry.id   c1ac599aa7b8b1c34aefe5d043714fa1
#
_cell.length_a   1.000
_cell.length_b   1.000
_cell.length_c   1.000
_cell.angle_alpha   90.00
_cell.angle_beta   90.00
_cell.angle_gamma   90.00
#
_symmetry.space_group_name_H-M   'P 1'
#
loop_
_entity.id
_entity.type
_entity.pdbx_description
1 polymer ?
#
loop_
_entity_poly.entity_id
_entity_poly.type
_entity_poly.pdbx_seq_one_letter_code
_entity_poly.pdbx_strand_id
1 'polypeptide(L)'
;MGFSQKKYEFDYWIEYEVTHFQDSVKIKNRPFREKDTTFRKILLTNSKKNDYLVVLTEVDSVTYALNLTDNEGISINSEILKSELLSSENFSVACELVSQYTNPFTYQTKNYDFIAMTDTTIAKSSYHRYKLASIKPKKVKRLKLGTEYYIIDKHTGFHKPILEFSTAYEEWKTRRNLTNGILFEKYFIDYYGNLDTKEKLLSYRKINKEIRISSKCGNLKN
;
A
#
# COMPACT_ATOMS: atom_id res chain seq x y z
N MET A 1 6.09 15.95 25.67
CA MET A 1 6.79 14.64 25.58
C MET A 1 7.77 14.72 24.43
N GLY A 2 9.06 14.41 24.65
CA GLY A 2 10.05 14.43 23.58
C GLY A 2 9.81 13.29 22.60
N PHE A 3 9.92 13.59 21.33
CA PHE A 3 9.85 12.60 20.26
C PHE A 3 11.13 11.74 20.36
N SER A 4 11.01 10.44 20.49
CA SER A 4 12.17 9.56 20.36
C SER A 4 12.53 9.45 18.86
N GLN A 5 13.83 9.30 18.55
CA GLN A 5 14.27 9.00 17.21
C GLN A 5 13.46 7.81 16.67
N LYS A 6 12.80 7.98 15.49
CA LYS A 6 12.04 6.90 14.86
C LYS A 6 12.84 6.35 13.68
N LYS A 7 12.88 5.01 13.60
CA LYS A 7 13.64 4.25 12.62
C LYS A 7 12.71 3.30 11.89
N TYR A 8 12.76 3.33 10.56
CA TYR A 8 12.04 2.44 9.66
C TYR A 8 13.02 1.59 8.88
N GLU A 9 12.94 0.29 9.05
CA GLU A 9 13.82 -0.68 8.40
C GLU A 9 13.05 -1.40 7.28
N PHE A 10 13.68 -1.55 6.12
CA PHE A 10 13.11 -2.20 4.94
C PHE A 10 14.03 -3.32 4.48
N ASP A 11 13.51 -4.53 4.39
CA ASP A 11 14.24 -5.72 3.98
C ASP A 11 13.83 -6.28 2.61
N TYR A 12 12.77 -5.68 1.99
CA TYR A 12 12.32 -6.04 0.65
C TYR A 12 12.05 -4.82 -0.21
N TRP A 13 12.46 -4.93 -1.48
CA TRP A 13 12.12 -4.11 -2.62
C TRP A 13 11.18 -4.92 -3.49
N ILE A 14 9.96 -4.43 -3.73
CA ILE A 14 8.92 -5.13 -4.48
C ILE A 14 8.42 -4.22 -5.58
N GLU A 15 8.42 -4.71 -6.82
CA GLU A 15 8.01 -3.94 -7.99
C GLU A 15 6.69 -4.45 -8.54
N TYR A 16 5.79 -3.51 -8.82
CA TYR A 16 4.50 -3.75 -9.45
C TYR A 16 4.35 -2.95 -10.74
N GLU A 17 3.71 -3.56 -11.72
CA GLU A 17 3.06 -2.85 -12.81
C GLU A 17 1.66 -2.49 -12.37
N VAL A 18 1.31 -1.20 -12.44
CA VAL A 18 -0.02 -0.69 -12.08
C VAL A 18 -0.70 -0.18 -13.34
N THR A 19 -1.89 -0.71 -13.61
CA THR A 19 -2.76 -0.22 -14.69
C THR A 19 -4.01 0.41 -14.08
N HIS A 20 -4.23 1.66 -14.40
CA HIS A 20 -5.51 2.34 -14.19
C HIS A 20 -6.30 2.25 -15.48
N PHE A 21 -7.46 1.61 -15.43
CA PHE A 21 -8.32 1.45 -16.62
C PHE A 21 -9.15 2.70 -16.88
N GLN A 22 -9.54 2.92 -18.11
CA GLN A 22 -10.45 4.00 -18.49
C GLN A 22 -11.77 3.89 -17.73
N ASP A 23 -12.37 5.04 -17.42
CA ASP A 23 -13.63 5.07 -16.70
C ASP A 23 -14.80 4.78 -17.64
N SER A 24 -15.66 3.85 -17.27
CA SER A 24 -16.92 3.56 -17.97
C SER A 24 -18.04 4.56 -17.63
N VAL A 25 -17.93 5.22 -16.47
CA VAL A 25 -18.91 6.21 -15.98
C VAL A 25 -18.19 7.36 -15.26
N LYS A 26 -18.74 8.58 -15.38
CA LYS A 26 -18.24 9.73 -14.61
C LYS A 26 -18.57 9.56 -13.13
N ILE A 27 -17.54 9.59 -12.29
CA ILE A 27 -17.68 9.57 -10.83
C ILE A 27 -17.51 11.00 -10.32
N LYS A 28 -18.48 11.47 -9.50
CA LYS A 28 -18.43 12.81 -8.90
C LYS A 28 -17.13 12.97 -8.07
N ASN A 29 -16.48 14.12 -8.23
CA ASN A 29 -15.24 14.48 -7.53
C ASN A 29 -14.01 13.63 -7.88
N ARG A 30 -14.03 12.92 -9.02
CA ARG A 30 -12.86 12.24 -9.58
C ARG A 30 -12.65 12.68 -11.02
N PRO A 31 -11.41 13.00 -11.47
CA PRO A 31 -11.12 13.21 -12.88
C PRO A 31 -11.51 11.98 -13.70
N PHE A 32 -12.12 12.19 -14.84
CA PHE A 32 -12.51 11.11 -15.74
C PHE A 32 -11.29 10.61 -16.53
N ARG A 33 -11.00 9.32 -16.46
CA ARG A 33 -9.92 8.69 -17.22
C ARG A 33 -10.44 8.28 -18.58
N GLU A 34 -9.95 8.91 -19.63
CA GLU A 34 -10.35 8.69 -21.03
C GLU A 34 -9.67 7.45 -21.65
N LYS A 35 -8.56 7.01 -21.08
CA LYS A 35 -7.76 5.86 -21.54
C LYS A 35 -7.07 5.16 -20.41
N ASP A 36 -6.64 3.91 -20.65
CA ASP A 36 -5.80 3.18 -19.73
C ASP A 36 -4.44 3.88 -19.56
N THR A 37 -3.93 3.83 -18.34
CA THR A 37 -2.57 4.30 -18.02
C THR A 37 -1.85 3.23 -17.23
N THR A 38 -0.60 2.95 -17.63
CA THR A 38 0.25 1.97 -16.96
C THR A 38 1.54 2.61 -16.50
N PHE A 39 1.96 2.30 -15.28
CA PHE A 39 3.21 2.80 -14.70
C PHE A 39 3.79 1.77 -13.74
N ARG A 40 5.07 1.98 -13.37
CA ARG A 40 5.77 1.16 -12.37
C ARG A 40 5.63 1.79 -10.99
N LYS A 41 5.29 0.95 -10.02
CA LYS A 41 5.26 1.27 -8.59
C LYS A 41 6.24 0.35 -7.86
N ILE A 42 7.01 0.92 -6.93
CA ILE A 42 7.95 0.18 -6.11
C ILE A 42 7.52 0.34 -4.65
N LEU A 43 7.54 -0.76 -3.91
CA LEU A 43 7.31 -0.75 -2.47
C LEU A 43 8.61 -1.13 -1.76
N LEU A 44 9.00 -0.33 -0.74
CA LEU A 44 9.96 -0.76 0.27
C LEU A 44 9.14 -1.24 1.48
N THR A 45 9.36 -2.48 1.88
CA THR A 45 8.58 -3.13 2.94
C THR A 45 9.49 -3.81 3.95
N ASN A 46 8.94 -4.10 5.13
CA ASN A 46 9.57 -4.94 6.13
C ASN A 46 8.80 -6.26 6.23
N SER A 47 9.47 -7.39 6.02
CA SER A 47 8.82 -8.71 6.03
C SER A 47 8.22 -9.09 7.38
N LYS A 48 8.65 -8.48 8.48
CA LYS A 48 8.21 -8.75 9.86
C LYS A 48 7.28 -7.68 10.43
N LYS A 49 7.23 -6.49 9.79
CA LYS A 49 6.38 -5.37 10.18
C LYS A 49 5.57 -4.91 8.97
N ASN A 50 4.30 -4.59 9.14
CA ASN A 50 3.43 -4.09 8.07
C ASN A 50 2.59 -2.88 8.53
N ASP A 51 3.01 -2.25 9.60
CA ASP A 51 2.48 -0.99 10.11
C ASP A 51 2.99 0.22 9.33
N TYR A 52 4.05 0.06 8.52
CA TYR A 52 4.58 1.09 7.64
C TYR A 52 5.08 0.49 6.32
N LEU A 53 5.16 1.32 5.32
CA LEU A 53 5.79 1.04 4.02
C LEU A 53 6.16 2.34 3.30
N VAL A 54 7.01 2.22 2.30
CA VAL A 54 7.28 3.31 1.33
C VAL A 54 6.73 2.92 -0.02
N VAL A 55 6.04 3.85 -0.65
CA VAL A 55 5.67 3.80 -2.06
C VAL A 55 6.60 4.74 -2.84
N LEU A 56 7.25 4.20 -3.86
CA LEU A 56 8.05 4.96 -4.81
C LEU A 56 7.36 4.93 -6.17
N THR A 57 7.21 6.11 -6.77
CA THR A 57 6.72 6.28 -8.14
C THR A 57 7.69 7.13 -8.94
N GLU A 58 7.86 6.82 -10.22
CA GLU A 58 8.75 7.60 -11.07
C GLU A 58 8.16 8.99 -11.33
N VAL A 59 8.95 10.04 -11.04
CA VAL A 59 8.65 11.43 -11.43
C VAL A 59 9.23 11.68 -12.82
N ASP A 60 10.50 11.29 -12.98
CA ASP A 60 11.26 11.39 -14.23
C ASP A 60 12.33 10.30 -14.34
N SER A 61 13.25 10.43 -15.29
CA SER A 61 14.32 9.44 -15.52
C SER A 61 15.31 9.31 -14.36
N VAL A 62 15.44 10.30 -13.48
CA VAL A 62 16.45 10.37 -12.41
C VAL A 62 15.87 10.45 -11.00
N THR A 63 14.55 10.67 -10.84
CA THR A 63 13.88 10.97 -9.56
C THR A 63 12.71 10.05 -9.30
N TYR A 64 12.58 9.62 -8.03
CA TYR A 64 11.36 9.03 -7.48
C TYR A 64 10.65 10.00 -6.55
N ALA A 65 9.32 10.05 -6.60
CA ALA A 65 8.51 10.48 -5.47
C ALA A 65 8.51 9.38 -4.41
N LEU A 66 8.84 9.74 -3.18
CA LEU A 66 8.91 8.87 -2.01
C LEU A 66 7.77 9.22 -1.06
N ASN A 67 6.86 8.26 -0.84
CA ASN A 67 5.76 8.41 0.11
C ASN A 67 5.89 7.31 1.18
N LEU A 68 6.34 7.66 2.38
CA LEU A 68 6.30 6.78 3.54
C LEU A 68 4.99 7.00 4.29
N THR A 69 4.29 5.93 4.57
CA THR A 69 3.10 5.92 5.43
C THR A 69 3.33 4.96 6.60
N ASP A 70 3.12 5.47 7.80
CA ASP A 70 3.11 4.70 9.04
C ASP A 70 1.70 4.80 9.65
N ASN A 71 1.03 3.66 9.77
CA ASN A 71 -0.33 3.59 10.31
C ASN A 71 -0.46 4.04 11.78
N GLU A 72 0.64 4.29 12.48
CA GLU A 72 0.66 4.94 13.79
C GLU A 72 0.62 6.47 13.73
N GLY A 73 0.53 7.06 12.54
CA GLY A 73 0.22 8.47 12.36
C GLY A 73 1.39 9.34 11.88
N ILE A 74 2.36 8.75 11.18
CA ILE A 74 3.44 9.51 10.52
C ILE A 74 3.37 9.29 9.01
N SER A 75 3.54 10.37 8.26
CA SER A 75 3.76 10.33 6.82
C SER A 75 4.95 11.21 6.41
N ILE A 76 5.64 10.78 5.38
CA ILE A 76 6.73 11.52 4.75
C ILE A 76 6.43 11.56 3.26
N ASN A 77 6.47 12.78 2.69
CA ASN A 77 6.38 12.99 1.26
C ASN A 77 7.62 13.75 0.82
N SER A 78 8.38 13.17 -0.08
CA SER A 78 9.64 13.71 -0.55
C SER A 78 9.94 13.26 -1.98
N GLU A 79 10.92 13.85 -2.59
CA GLU A 79 11.57 13.33 -3.79
C GLU A 79 12.97 12.84 -3.43
N ILE A 80 13.44 11.80 -4.13
CA ILE A 80 14.77 11.22 -3.94
C ILE A 80 15.38 10.86 -5.29
N LEU A 81 16.68 11.12 -5.46
CA LEU A 81 17.40 10.69 -6.64
C LEU A 81 17.49 9.16 -6.68
N LYS A 82 17.24 8.56 -7.85
CA LYS A 82 17.36 7.11 -8.05
C LYS A 82 18.76 6.59 -7.70
N SER A 83 19.81 7.34 -8.07
CA SER A 83 21.20 7.02 -7.74
C SER A 83 21.46 7.00 -6.23
N GLU A 84 20.93 7.97 -5.49
CA GLU A 84 21.05 8.04 -4.03
C GLU A 84 20.32 6.87 -3.38
N LEU A 85 19.06 6.63 -3.78
CA LEU A 85 18.27 5.52 -3.26
C LEU A 85 18.96 4.17 -3.49
N LEU A 86 19.62 3.97 -4.62
CA LEU A 86 20.30 2.70 -4.92
C LEU A 86 21.63 2.55 -4.16
N SER A 87 22.42 3.62 -4.03
CA SER A 87 23.75 3.56 -3.42
C SER A 87 23.75 3.61 -1.88
N SER A 88 22.77 4.27 -1.25
CA SER A 88 22.73 4.46 0.19
C SER A 88 21.84 3.43 0.88
N GLU A 89 22.26 2.92 2.04
CA GLU A 89 21.45 2.08 2.90
C GLU A 89 20.64 2.90 3.91
N ASN A 90 21.15 4.08 4.31
CA ASN A 90 20.58 4.92 5.35
C ASN A 90 20.21 6.30 4.81
N PHE A 91 18.97 6.70 5.12
CA PHE A 91 18.43 8.01 4.74
C PHE A 91 17.98 8.75 5.99
N SER A 92 18.38 10.03 6.10
CA SER A 92 17.86 10.93 7.13
C SER A 92 16.86 11.87 6.49
N VAL A 93 15.71 12.02 7.10
CA VAL A 93 14.62 12.87 6.60
C VAL A 93 14.63 14.20 7.34
N ALA A 94 14.54 15.30 6.60
CA ALA A 94 14.38 16.63 7.16
C ALA A 94 13.00 16.76 7.85
N CYS A 95 12.95 17.48 8.98
CA CYS A 95 11.76 17.54 9.82
C CYS A 95 10.55 18.15 9.10
N GLU A 96 10.77 19.09 8.20
CA GLU A 96 9.72 19.76 7.41
C GLU A 96 8.98 18.82 6.45
N LEU A 97 9.55 17.68 6.12
CA LEU A 97 8.94 16.66 5.26
C LEU A 97 8.10 15.64 6.04
N VAL A 98 8.17 15.70 7.38
CA VAL A 98 7.46 14.77 8.26
C VAL A 98 6.14 15.39 8.69
N SER A 99 5.05 14.71 8.39
CA SER A 99 3.70 15.10 8.83
C SER A 99 3.15 14.10 9.83
N GLN A 100 2.45 14.61 10.84
CA GLN A 100 1.69 13.79 11.78
C GLN A 100 0.23 13.80 11.38
N TYR A 101 -0.43 12.65 11.49
CA TYR A 101 -1.86 12.53 11.25
C TYR A 101 -2.50 11.57 12.24
N THR A 102 -3.79 11.72 12.47
CA THR A 102 -4.57 10.73 13.21
C THR A 102 -5.21 9.79 12.23
N ASN A 103 -4.94 8.48 12.36
CA ASN A 103 -5.59 7.48 11.51
C ASN A 103 -7.10 7.44 11.82
N PRO A 104 -7.96 7.94 10.92
CA PRO A 104 -9.40 8.01 11.16
C PRO A 104 -10.11 6.71 10.81
N PHE A 105 -9.39 5.66 10.41
CA PHE A 105 -9.99 4.47 9.79
C PHE A 105 -10.22 3.29 10.75
N THR A 106 -9.83 3.40 12.02
CA THR A 106 -10.07 2.36 13.04
C THR A 106 -11.54 1.93 13.14
N TYR A 107 -12.50 2.86 12.91
CA TYR A 107 -13.93 2.56 12.91
C TYR A 107 -14.38 1.72 11.69
N GLN A 108 -13.59 1.63 10.64
CA GLN A 108 -13.93 0.90 9.41
C GLN A 108 -13.96 -0.61 9.60
N THR A 109 -13.30 -1.14 10.63
CA THR A 109 -13.37 -2.56 11.02
C THR A 109 -14.80 -3.07 11.27
N LYS A 110 -15.77 -2.15 11.50
CA LYS A 110 -17.20 -2.45 11.60
C LYS A 110 -17.92 -2.50 10.26
N ASN A 111 -17.27 -2.11 9.19
CA ASN A 111 -17.87 -1.91 7.87
C ASN A 111 -17.27 -2.80 6.79
N TYR A 112 -16.06 -3.27 6.96
CA TYR A 112 -15.31 -4.08 5.98
C TYR A 112 -14.85 -5.39 6.58
N ASP A 113 -14.59 -6.37 5.72
CA ASP A 113 -13.99 -7.65 6.10
C ASP A 113 -13.14 -8.20 4.95
N PHE A 114 -12.05 -8.90 5.30
CA PHE A 114 -11.34 -9.77 4.37
C PHE A 114 -12.07 -11.11 4.30
N ILE A 115 -12.57 -11.43 3.13
CA ILE A 115 -13.33 -12.65 2.86
C ILE A 115 -12.45 -13.59 2.03
N ALA A 116 -12.12 -14.76 2.59
CA ALA A 116 -11.40 -15.79 1.87
C ALA A 116 -12.25 -16.31 0.71
N MET A 117 -11.59 -16.57 -0.41
CA MET A 117 -12.17 -17.15 -1.62
C MET A 117 -11.47 -18.47 -1.94
N THR A 118 -12.04 -19.26 -2.84
CA THR A 118 -11.36 -20.46 -3.36
C THR A 118 -10.02 -20.08 -3.96
N ASP A 119 -8.97 -20.81 -3.58
CA ASP A 119 -7.62 -20.67 -4.13
C ASP A 119 -7.63 -20.76 -5.66
N THR A 120 -6.64 -20.14 -6.28
CA THR A 120 -6.51 -20.17 -7.75
C THR A 120 -5.15 -20.72 -8.16
N THR A 121 -5.09 -21.22 -9.39
CA THR A 121 -3.83 -21.64 -10.01
C THR A 121 -3.55 -20.78 -11.24
N ILE A 122 -2.38 -20.16 -11.27
CA ILE A 122 -1.91 -19.33 -12.38
C ILE A 122 -0.54 -19.87 -12.81
N ALA A 123 -0.36 -20.19 -14.08
CA ALA A 123 0.89 -20.74 -14.62
C ALA A 123 1.48 -21.90 -13.75
N LYS A 124 0.62 -22.81 -13.31
CA LYS A 124 0.92 -23.99 -12.46
C LYS A 124 1.29 -23.69 -10.99
N SER A 125 1.30 -22.42 -10.57
CA SER A 125 1.50 -22.03 -9.17
C SER A 125 0.15 -21.75 -8.49
N SER A 126 0.05 -22.12 -7.21
CA SER A 126 -1.18 -21.96 -6.41
C SER A 126 -1.10 -20.69 -5.56
N TYR A 127 -2.22 -19.95 -5.52
CA TYR A 127 -2.32 -18.67 -4.83
C TYR A 127 -3.54 -18.64 -3.92
N HIS A 128 -3.40 -17.99 -2.77
CA HIS A 128 -4.55 -17.64 -1.94
C HIS A 128 -5.30 -16.46 -2.54
N ARG A 129 -6.63 -16.48 -2.42
CA ARG A 129 -7.48 -15.39 -2.88
C ARG A 129 -8.32 -14.84 -1.76
N TYR A 130 -8.37 -13.53 -1.69
CA TYR A 130 -9.22 -12.78 -0.76
C TYR A 130 -9.88 -11.60 -1.46
N LYS A 131 -10.96 -11.12 -0.86
CA LYS A 131 -11.52 -9.81 -1.20
C LYS A 131 -11.73 -9.00 0.06
N LEU A 132 -11.41 -7.71 0.00
CA LEU A 132 -11.79 -6.73 1.00
C LEU A 132 -13.05 -6.02 0.51
N ALA A 133 -14.15 -6.21 1.22
CA ALA A 133 -15.43 -5.69 0.83
C ALA A 133 -16.22 -5.16 2.04
N SER A 134 -17.12 -4.23 1.80
CA SER A 134 -18.03 -3.76 2.85
C SER A 134 -19.06 -4.85 3.20
N ILE A 135 -19.19 -5.12 4.49
CA ILE A 135 -20.20 -6.05 5.06
C ILE A 135 -21.57 -5.37 5.27
N LYS A 136 -21.76 -4.14 4.77
CA LYS A 136 -22.98 -3.35 4.94
C LYS A 136 -23.68 -3.10 3.59
N PRO A 137 -24.58 -4.00 3.10
CA PRO A 137 -25.17 -3.89 1.77
C PRO A 137 -25.85 -2.54 1.49
N LYS A 138 -26.52 -1.96 2.49
CA LYS A 138 -27.14 -0.63 2.37
C LYS A 138 -26.10 0.48 2.11
N LYS A 139 -24.92 0.40 2.75
CA LYS A 139 -23.81 1.33 2.49
C LYS A 139 -23.22 1.12 1.10
N VAL A 140 -23.01 -0.13 0.68
CA VAL A 140 -22.52 -0.48 -0.66
C VAL A 140 -23.39 0.20 -1.71
N LYS A 141 -24.69 0.01 -1.65
CA LYS A 141 -25.64 0.60 -2.61
C LYS A 141 -25.64 2.15 -2.57
N ARG A 142 -25.68 2.73 -1.36
CA ARG A 142 -25.77 4.19 -1.17
C ARG A 142 -24.51 4.93 -1.60
N LEU A 143 -23.34 4.38 -1.24
CA LEU A 143 -22.04 5.01 -1.47
C LEU A 143 -21.31 4.49 -2.71
N LYS A 144 -21.93 3.57 -3.47
CA LYS A 144 -21.35 2.95 -4.66
C LYS A 144 -19.97 2.37 -4.39
N LEU A 145 -19.86 1.58 -3.29
CA LEU A 145 -18.58 1.01 -2.88
C LEU A 145 -18.19 -0.18 -3.78
N GLY A 146 -16.95 -0.18 -4.25
CA GLY A 146 -16.34 -1.29 -4.96
C GLY A 146 -15.73 -2.33 -4.01
N THR A 147 -15.01 -3.28 -4.60
CA THR A 147 -14.37 -4.39 -3.89
C THR A 147 -12.93 -4.53 -4.35
N GLU A 148 -12.01 -4.67 -3.41
CA GLU A 148 -10.61 -4.93 -3.69
C GLU A 148 -10.31 -6.42 -3.56
N TYR A 149 -9.57 -6.98 -4.52
CA TYR A 149 -9.20 -8.39 -4.57
C TYR A 149 -7.70 -8.55 -4.41
N TYR A 150 -7.30 -9.58 -3.68
CA TYR A 150 -5.93 -9.91 -3.33
C TYR A 150 -5.63 -11.34 -3.77
N ILE A 151 -4.60 -11.51 -4.59
CA ILE A 151 -4.03 -12.80 -4.98
C ILE A 151 -2.64 -12.88 -4.37
N ILE A 152 -2.42 -13.79 -3.42
CA ILE A 152 -1.23 -13.86 -2.58
C ILE A 152 -0.44 -15.11 -2.93
N ASP A 153 0.86 -14.94 -3.18
CA ASP A 153 1.76 -16.05 -3.47
C ASP A 153 2.03 -16.87 -2.20
N LYS A 154 1.65 -18.15 -2.24
CA LYS A 154 1.82 -19.11 -1.14
C LYS A 154 3.28 -19.35 -0.77
N HIS A 155 4.22 -19.18 -1.70
CA HIS A 155 5.65 -19.38 -1.47
C HIS A 155 6.31 -18.23 -0.71
N THR A 156 5.60 -17.11 -0.52
CA THR A 156 6.09 -15.90 0.14
C THR A 156 5.54 -15.70 1.55
N GLY A 157 5.06 -16.75 2.20
CA GLY A 157 4.48 -16.71 3.56
C GLY A 157 5.43 -16.19 4.66
N PHE A 158 6.70 -15.99 4.36
CA PHE A 158 7.68 -15.36 5.24
C PHE A 158 7.44 -13.85 5.40
N HIS A 159 6.72 -13.21 4.48
CA HIS A 159 6.43 -11.77 4.46
C HIS A 159 5.04 -11.50 5.03
N LYS A 160 4.90 -10.55 5.97
CA LYS A 160 3.59 -10.09 6.41
C LYS A 160 2.80 -9.48 5.25
N PRO A 161 1.44 -9.45 5.33
CA PRO A 161 0.63 -8.87 4.26
C PRO A 161 1.02 -7.42 3.99
N ILE A 162 1.09 -7.05 2.71
CA ILE A 162 1.35 -5.68 2.26
C ILE A 162 0.00 -4.94 2.22
N LEU A 163 -0.14 -3.93 3.07
CA LEU A 163 -1.40 -3.21 3.30
C LEU A 163 -1.16 -1.70 3.14
N GLU A 164 -1.36 -1.20 1.93
CA GLU A 164 -1.14 0.20 1.58
C GLU A 164 -2.22 1.14 2.13
N PHE A 165 -3.44 0.62 2.34
CA PHE A 165 -4.56 1.42 2.82
C PHE A 165 -4.82 1.18 4.30
N SER A 166 -4.97 2.26 5.05
CA SER A 166 -5.21 2.19 6.50
C SER A 166 -6.47 1.38 6.86
N THR A 167 -7.53 1.40 6.04
CA THR A 167 -8.71 0.54 6.27
C THR A 167 -8.36 -0.96 6.21
N ALA A 168 -7.56 -1.37 5.24
CA ALA A 168 -7.10 -2.75 5.10
C ALA A 168 -6.19 -3.15 6.26
N TYR A 169 -5.28 -2.24 6.67
CA TYR A 169 -4.41 -2.45 7.82
C TYR A 169 -5.19 -2.62 9.12
N GLU A 170 -6.15 -1.73 9.42
CA GLU A 170 -6.95 -1.79 10.63
C GLU A 170 -7.80 -3.06 10.69
N GLU A 171 -8.40 -3.46 9.56
CA GLU A 171 -9.16 -4.71 9.48
C GLU A 171 -8.26 -5.92 9.76
N TRP A 172 -7.11 -6.01 9.09
CA TRP A 172 -6.14 -7.07 9.33
C TRP A 172 -5.59 -7.05 10.75
N LYS A 173 -5.24 -5.88 11.29
CA LYS A 173 -4.73 -5.72 12.66
C LYS A 173 -5.71 -6.28 13.69
N THR A 174 -6.99 -6.07 13.47
CA THR A 174 -8.06 -6.48 14.39
C THR A 174 -8.37 -7.97 14.30
N ARG A 175 -8.44 -8.55 13.09
CA ARG A 175 -8.98 -9.90 12.88
C ARG A 175 -7.95 -10.92 12.40
N ARG A 176 -6.82 -10.48 11.86
CA ARG A 176 -5.77 -11.35 11.30
C ARG A 176 -6.28 -12.32 10.23
N ASN A 177 -7.30 -11.95 9.50
CA ASN A 177 -8.04 -12.78 8.54
C ASN A 177 -7.51 -12.73 7.10
N LEU A 178 -6.34 -12.12 6.89
CA LEU A 178 -5.57 -12.18 5.64
C LEU A 178 -4.25 -12.90 5.89
N THR A 179 -3.90 -13.86 5.04
CA THR A 179 -2.66 -14.63 5.18
C THR A 179 -1.41 -13.79 4.88
N ASN A 180 -0.27 -14.24 5.41
CA ASN A 180 1.03 -13.69 5.04
C ASN A 180 1.36 -14.01 3.58
N GLY A 181 2.13 -13.13 2.95
CA GLY A 181 2.66 -13.31 1.61
C GLY A 181 2.73 -12.01 0.81
N ILE A 182 3.53 -12.05 -0.26
CA ILE A 182 3.64 -10.97 -1.23
C ILE A 182 2.45 -11.09 -2.18
N LEU A 183 1.84 -9.95 -2.52
CA LEU A 183 0.75 -9.91 -3.49
C LEU A 183 1.30 -10.24 -4.88
N PHE A 184 0.80 -11.31 -5.49
CA PHE A 184 1.05 -11.61 -6.90
C PHE A 184 0.25 -10.67 -7.80
N GLU A 185 -1.00 -10.40 -7.40
CA GLU A 185 -1.89 -9.47 -8.09
C GLU A 185 -2.85 -8.85 -7.08
N LYS A 186 -3.16 -7.58 -7.28
CA LYS A 186 -4.23 -6.86 -6.57
C LYS A 186 -5.05 -6.11 -7.60
N TYR A 187 -6.38 -6.12 -7.48
CA TYR A 187 -7.23 -5.36 -8.39
C TYR A 187 -8.50 -4.87 -7.71
N PHE A 188 -8.97 -3.74 -8.16
CA PHE A 188 -10.19 -3.12 -7.67
C PHE A 188 -11.28 -3.17 -8.72
N ILE A 189 -12.44 -3.71 -8.33
CA ILE A 189 -13.67 -3.71 -9.11
C ILE A 189 -14.59 -2.65 -8.52
N ASP A 190 -15.03 -1.72 -9.35
CA ASP A 190 -15.95 -0.66 -8.94
C ASP A 190 -17.35 -1.22 -8.59
N TYR A 191 -18.23 -0.34 -8.13
CA TYR A 191 -19.61 -0.72 -7.80
C TYR A 191 -20.40 -1.27 -9.00
N TYR A 192 -20.06 -0.87 -10.21
CA TYR A 192 -20.74 -1.25 -11.45
C TYR A 192 -20.19 -2.54 -12.06
N GLY A 193 -19.16 -3.12 -11.46
CA GLY A 193 -18.53 -4.34 -11.93
C GLY A 193 -17.38 -4.12 -12.91
N ASN A 194 -16.91 -2.87 -13.10
CA ASN A 194 -15.81 -2.59 -14.00
C ASN A 194 -14.47 -2.70 -13.27
N LEU A 195 -13.47 -3.19 -13.96
CA LEU A 195 -12.08 -3.20 -13.50
C LEU A 195 -11.55 -1.76 -13.54
N ASP A 196 -11.21 -1.21 -12.37
CA ASP A 196 -10.76 0.17 -12.21
C ASP A 196 -9.23 0.27 -12.12
N THR A 197 -8.62 -0.62 -11.34
CA THR A 197 -7.18 -0.64 -11.13
C THR A 197 -6.72 -2.07 -10.99
N LYS A 198 -5.54 -2.36 -11.53
CA LYS A 198 -4.87 -3.65 -11.39
C LYS A 198 -3.39 -3.42 -11.11
N GLU A 199 -2.86 -4.15 -10.14
CA GLU A 199 -1.44 -4.20 -9.81
C GLU A 199 -0.96 -5.62 -9.99
N LYS A 200 0.12 -5.81 -10.75
CA LYS A 200 0.72 -7.11 -11.02
C LYS A 200 2.18 -7.10 -10.60
N LEU A 201 2.57 -8.09 -9.81
CA LEU A 201 3.95 -8.28 -9.38
C LEU A 201 4.87 -8.47 -10.58
N LEU A 202 5.92 -7.66 -10.66
CA LEU A 202 7.00 -7.80 -11.63
C LEU A 202 8.17 -8.56 -11.03
N SER A 203 8.63 -8.11 -9.85
CA SER A 203 9.77 -8.72 -9.16
C SER A 203 9.78 -8.37 -7.68
N TYR A 204 10.54 -9.13 -6.90
CA TYR A 204 10.91 -8.74 -5.55
C TYR A 204 12.34 -9.21 -5.22
N ARG A 205 13.02 -8.47 -4.36
CA ARG A 205 14.38 -8.79 -3.90
C ARG A 205 14.62 -8.31 -2.48
N LYS A 206 15.54 -8.96 -1.80
CA LYS A 206 16.03 -8.50 -0.49
C LYS A 206 16.84 -7.23 -0.66
N ILE A 207 16.69 -6.34 0.30
CA ILE A 207 17.47 -5.10 0.44
C ILE A 207 17.84 -4.92 1.91
N ASN A 208 18.67 -3.93 2.19
CA ASN A 208 18.93 -3.41 3.53
C ASN A 208 18.85 -1.89 3.45
N LYS A 209 17.68 -1.33 3.80
CA LYS A 209 17.49 0.12 3.77
C LYS A 209 16.82 0.61 5.05
N GLU A 210 17.16 1.83 5.42
CA GLU A 210 16.68 2.44 6.64
C GLU A 210 16.37 3.92 6.45
N ILE A 211 15.22 4.36 6.94
CA ILE A 211 14.85 5.77 7.03
C ILE A 211 14.82 6.18 8.50
N ARG A 212 15.51 7.26 8.84
CA ARG A 212 15.60 7.83 10.19
C ARG A 212 14.96 9.20 10.26
N ILE A 213 14.07 9.36 11.25
CA ILE A 213 13.53 10.64 11.66
C ILE A 213 14.24 11.08 12.93
N SER A 214 14.82 12.28 12.90
CA SER A 214 15.52 12.84 14.08
C SER A 214 14.54 13.06 15.25
N SER A 215 15.02 12.84 16.48
CA SER A 215 14.29 13.20 17.69
C SER A 215 13.96 14.70 17.78
N LYS A 216 14.72 15.55 17.05
CA LYS A 216 14.46 16.99 16.95
C LYS A 216 13.17 17.32 16.17
N CYS A 217 12.61 16.38 15.39
CA CYS A 217 11.36 16.57 14.66
C CYS A 217 10.10 16.52 15.55
N GLY A 218 10.24 16.34 16.87
CA GLY A 218 9.12 16.21 17.82
C GLY A 218 8.32 17.49 18.09
N ASN A 219 8.73 18.63 17.53
CA ASN A 219 8.01 19.91 17.66
C ASN A 219 7.21 20.27 16.40
N LEU A 220 6.89 19.30 15.55
CA LEU A 220 6.04 19.52 14.38
C LEU A 220 4.65 19.93 14.91
N LYS A 221 4.29 21.19 14.70
CA LYS A 221 2.97 21.72 15.00
C LYS A 221 1.94 21.04 14.08
N ASN A 222 0.86 20.57 14.71
CA ASN A 222 -0.39 20.21 14.01
C ASN A 222 -0.90 21.35 13.13
#